data_e70f20db5fea82eebf5f4389451fac2b
#
_entry.id   e70f20db5fea82eebf5f4389451fac2b
#
_cell.length_a   1.000
_cell.length_b   1.000
_cell.length_c   1.000
_cell.angle_alpha   90.00
_cell.angle_beta   90.00
_cell.angle_gamma   90.00
#
_symmetry.space_group_name_H-M   'P 1'
#
loop_
_entity.id
_entity.type
_entity.pdbx_description
1 polymer ?
#
loop_
_entity_poly.entity_id
_entity_poly.type
_entity_poly.pdbx_seq_one_letter_code
_entity_poly.pdbx_strand_id
1 'polypeptide(L)'
;MKSNLFLAVILSLSGLFLLDCMGIAIKFLRNDYPAAQLSVFRNLFGMIPCVIALYFSQDWHRNGRQIKITQWKLGLFRGVFVALAQLCLYTSYAYLPFALVATMEYTGPMMVTLLAIPILGEKFGWYKMSAVISGFAGIVLIMQPWSSDFNYMLLLPILAALGYSLARVTSLSFEDHVPSPLINLYGQT
;
A
#
# COMPACT_ATOMS: atom_id res chain seq x y z
N MET A 1 -14.45 -26.07 1.37
CA MET A 1 -13.68 -25.14 0.52
C MET A 1 -14.49 -23.92 0.00
N LYS A 2 -15.72 -24.07 -0.50
CA LYS A 2 -16.52 -22.94 -1.04
C LYS A 2 -16.89 -21.84 -0.01
N SER A 3 -17.14 -22.21 1.23
CA SER A 3 -17.49 -21.27 2.32
C SER A 3 -16.34 -20.31 2.66
N ASN A 4 -15.10 -20.78 2.63
CA ASN A 4 -13.95 -19.96 2.98
C ASN A 4 -13.59 -18.96 1.87
N LEU A 5 -13.84 -19.29 0.59
CA LEU A 5 -13.64 -18.37 -0.53
C LEU A 5 -14.62 -17.20 -0.49
N PHE A 6 -15.89 -17.48 -0.23
CA PHE A 6 -16.93 -16.44 -0.11
C PHE A 6 -16.64 -15.46 1.03
N LEU A 7 -16.26 -16.01 2.21
CA LEU A 7 -15.85 -15.19 3.35
C LEU A 7 -14.62 -14.33 3.04
N ALA A 8 -13.61 -14.90 2.37
CA ALA A 8 -12.41 -14.18 1.97
C ALA A 8 -12.73 -13.01 1.01
N VAL A 9 -13.65 -13.22 0.06
CA VAL A 9 -14.10 -12.17 -0.87
C VAL A 9 -14.82 -11.06 -0.12
N ILE A 10 -15.76 -11.38 0.78
CA ILE A 10 -16.48 -10.37 1.57
C ILE A 10 -15.52 -9.57 2.44
N LEU A 11 -14.58 -10.23 3.13
CA LEU A 11 -13.59 -9.54 3.97
C LEU A 11 -12.67 -8.63 3.13
N SER A 12 -12.29 -9.05 1.94
CA SER A 12 -11.48 -8.23 1.04
C SER A 12 -12.25 -7.00 0.55
N LEU A 13 -13.51 -7.17 0.14
CA LEU A 13 -14.35 -6.06 -0.30
C LEU A 13 -14.65 -5.08 0.83
N SER A 14 -14.94 -5.57 2.03
CA SER A 14 -15.15 -4.69 3.19
C SER A 14 -13.87 -3.93 3.57
N GLY A 15 -12.71 -4.57 3.46
CA GLY A 15 -11.41 -3.92 3.66
C GLY A 15 -11.17 -2.79 2.66
N LEU A 16 -11.42 -3.01 1.37
CA LEU A 16 -11.31 -1.97 0.33
C LEU A 16 -12.27 -0.81 0.61
N PHE A 17 -13.53 -1.10 0.93
CA PHE A 17 -14.52 -0.07 1.26
C PHE A 17 -14.09 0.79 2.46
N LEU A 18 -13.55 0.18 3.52
CA LEU A 18 -13.02 0.91 4.67
C LEU A 18 -11.81 1.78 4.32
N LEU A 19 -10.93 1.30 3.41
CA LEU A 19 -9.80 2.09 2.92
C LEU A 19 -10.28 3.30 2.13
N ASP A 20 -11.29 3.17 1.28
CA ASP A 20 -11.87 4.29 0.54
C ASP A 20 -12.55 5.31 1.48
N CYS A 21 -13.30 4.86 2.47
CA CYS A 21 -13.86 5.72 3.52
C CYS A 21 -12.77 6.49 4.27
N MET A 22 -11.66 5.82 4.61
CA MET A 22 -10.50 6.46 5.22
C MET A 22 -9.88 7.51 4.29
N GLY A 23 -9.75 7.22 2.99
CA GLY A 23 -9.24 8.16 1.99
C GLY A 23 -10.09 9.44 1.90
N ILE A 24 -11.42 9.28 1.91
CA ILE A 24 -12.36 10.42 1.95
C ILE A 24 -12.17 11.24 3.22
N ALA A 25 -12.10 10.59 4.39
CA ALA A 25 -11.87 11.27 5.65
C ALA A 25 -10.55 12.07 5.66
N ILE A 26 -9.47 11.48 5.14
CA ILE A 26 -8.17 12.16 5.00
C ILE A 26 -8.29 13.37 4.08
N LYS A 27 -9.03 13.27 2.97
CA LYS A 27 -9.23 14.40 2.06
C LYS A 27 -9.91 15.57 2.77
N PHE A 28 -10.91 15.33 3.59
CA PHE A 28 -11.57 16.40 4.37
C PHE A 28 -10.62 17.00 5.41
N LEU A 29 -9.93 16.17 6.17
CA LEU A 29 -9.00 16.60 7.22
C LEU A 29 -7.77 17.30 6.65
N ARG A 30 -7.39 17.03 5.42
CA ARG A 30 -6.20 17.62 4.78
C ARG A 30 -6.33 19.13 4.56
N ASN A 31 -7.53 19.68 4.59
CA ASN A 31 -7.75 21.11 4.51
C ASN A 31 -7.28 21.84 5.79
N ASP A 32 -7.39 21.16 6.94
CA ASP A 32 -7.12 21.74 8.26
C ASP A 32 -5.78 21.29 8.85
N TYR A 33 -5.27 20.12 8.42
CA TYR A 33 -4.09 19.48 9.00
C TYR A 33 -3.02 19.16 7.95
N PRO A 34 -1.72 19.32 8.27
CA PRO A 34 -0.63 18.96 7.36
C PRO A 34 -0.55 17.45 7.12
N ALA A 35 -0.09 17.03 5.92
CA ALA A 35 0.02 15.63 5.53
C ALA A 35 0.85 14.79 6.52
N ALA A 36 1.94 15.37 7.05
CA ALA A 36 2.79 14.70 8.03
C ALA A 36 2.04 14.36 9.32
N GLN A 37 1.22 15.27 9.83
CA GLN A 37 0.44 15.05 11.05
C GLN A 37 -0.60 13.93 10.86
N LEU A 38 -1.31 13.93 9.74
CA LEU A 38 -2.26 12.87 9.40
C LEU A 38 -1.58 11.49 9.25
N SER A 39 -0.36 11.47 8.66
CA SER A 39 0.44 10.26 8.55
C SER A 39 0.82 9.70 9.92
N VAL A 40 1.29 10.56 10.83
CA VAL A 40 1.66 10.16 12.20
C VAL A 40 0.44 9.61 12.95
N PHE A 41 -0.70 10.31 12.94
CA PHE A 41 -1.92 9.80 13.59
C PHE A 41 -2.37 8.46 13.03
N ARG A 42 -2.40 8.33 11.69
CA ARG A 42 -2.77 7.06 11.06
C ARG A 42 -1.87 5.92 11.50
N ASN A 43 -0.55 6.14 11.54
CA ASN A 43 0.39 5.11 11.94
C ASN A 43 0.25 4.75 13.42
N LEU A 44 0.11 5.74 14.32
CA LEU A 44 -0.12 5.50 15.74
C LEU A 44 -1.41 4.68 15.99
N PHE A 45 -2.52 5.10 15.42
CA PHE A 45 -3.79 4.37 15.57
C PHE A 45 -3.76 3.01 14.84
N GLY A 46 -3.03 2.90 13.72
CA GLY A 46 -2.84 1.66 12.98
C GLY A 46 -2.01 0.62 13.73
N MET A 47 -1.16 1.04 14.69
CA MET A 47 -0.43 0.12 15.55
C MET A 47 -1.35 -0.68 16.48
N ILE A 48 -2.46 -0.09 16.93
CA ILE A 48 -3.39 -0.74 17.88
C ILE A 48 -3.94 -2.07 17.31
N PRO A 49 -4.58 -2.10 16.12
CA PRO A 49 -5.07 -3.36 15.56
C PRO A 49 -3.92 -4.33 15.22
N CYS A 50 -2.73 -3.84 14.84
CA CYS A 50 -1.57 -4.70 14.61
C CYS A 50 -1.12 -5.40 15.89
N VAL A 51 -1.05 -4.70 17.02
CA VAL A 51 -0.70 -5.28 18.33
C VAL A 51 -1.77 -6.29 18.76
N ILE A 52 -3.05 -5.95 18.62
CA ILE A 52 -4.16 -6.86 18.93
C ILE A 52 -4.06 -8.13 18.05
N ALA A 53 -3.89 -7.98 16.74
CA ALA A 53 -3.75 -9.10 15.83
C ALA A 53 -2.53 -9.97 16.15
N LEU A 54 -1.41 -9.35 16.56
CA LEU A 54 -0.22 -10.07 16.99
C LEU A 54 -0.49 -10.88 18.26
N TYR A 55 -1.21 -10.29 19.23
CA TYR A 55 -1.56 -10.98 20.49
C TYR A 55 -2.42 -12.22 20.24
N PHE A 56 -3.31 -12.20 19.26
CA PHE A 56 -4.14 -13.35 18.87
C PHE A 56 -3.47 -14.29 17.86
N SER A 57 -2.28 -13.97 17.36
CA SER A 57 -1.56 -14.80 16.40
C SER A 57 -0.99 -16.05 17.07
N GLN A 58 -1.44 -17.23 16.61
CA GLN A 58 -0.92 -18.52 17.07
C GLN A 58 0.56 -18.71 16.69
N ASP A 59 0.96 -18.23 15.53
CA ASP A 59 2.34 -18.33 15.04
C ASP A 59 3.31 -17.54 15.92
N TRP A 60 2.90 -16.36 16.41
CA TRP A 60 3.69 -15.57 17.36
C TRP A 60 3.89 -16.29 18.69
N HIS A 61 2.86 -16.98 19.18
CA HIS A 61 2.95 -17.77 20.40
C HIS A 61 3.84 -18.98 20.25
N ARG A 62 3.79 -19.66 19.08
CA ARG A 62 4.63 -20.82 18.76
C ARG A 62 6.12 -20.45 18.64
N ASN A 63 6.42 -19.28 18.10
CA ASN A 63 7.79 -18.78 17.90
C ASN A 63 8.38 -18.07 19.14
N GLY A 64 7.89 -18.37 20.34
CA GLY A 64 8.44 -17.85 21.61
C GLY A 64 8.21 -16.36 21.84
N ARG A 65 7.19 -15.74 21.21
CA ARG A 65 6.81 -14.32 21.34
C ARG A 65 7.95 -13.35 21.02
N GLN A 66 8.82 -13.73 20.08
CA GLN A 66 9.92 -12.87 19.68
C GLN A 66 9.38 -11.65 18.90
N ILE A 67 9.79 -10.46 19.35
CA ILE A 67 9.48 -9.19 18.67
C ILE A 67 10.61 -8.84 17.70
N LYS A 68 11.84 -9.32 17.95
CA LYS A 68 12.98 -9.04 17.08
C LYS A 68 12.89 -9.81 15.78
N ILE A 69 12.86 -9.06 14.66
CA ILE A 69 13.00 -9.62 13.32
C ILE A 69 14.49 -9.64 12.97
N THR A 70 15.00 -10.79 12.53
CA THR A 70 16.39 -10.94 12.06
C THR A 70 16.69 -9.96 10.91
N GLN A 71 15.69 -9.68 10.09
CA GLN A 71 15.75 -8.81 8.91
C GLN A 71 15.28 -7.38 9.20
N TRP A 72 15.69 -6.79 10.34
CA TRP A 72 15.25 -5.46 10.76
C TRP A 72 15.57 -4.35 9.73
N LYS A 73 16.67 -4.49 8.96
CA LYS A 73 17.03 -3.55 7.88
C LYS A 73 15.97 -3.52 6.78
N LEU A 74 15.42 -4.69 6.43
CA LEU A 74 14.35 -4.82 5.45
C LEU A 74 13.06 -4.17 5.96
N GLY A 75 12.76 -4.33 7.25
CA GLY A 75 11.64 -3.67 7.92
C GLY A 75 11.76 -2.15 7.89
N LEU A 76 12.95 -1.62 8.22
CA LEU A 76 13.23 -0.18 8.18
C LEU A 76 13.10 0.38 6.75
N PHE A 77 13.69 -0.30 5.77
CA PHE A 77 13.59 0.07 4.36
C PHE A 77 12.12 0.15 3.91
N ARG A 78 11.32 -0.87 4.25
CA ARG A 78 9.89 -0.89 3.99
C ARG A 78 9.17 0.29 4.66
N GLY A 79 9.46 0.57 5.93
CA GLY A 79 8.87 1.68 6.69
C GLY A 79 9.11 3.03 6.04
N VAL A 80 10.34 3.29 5.59
CA VAL A 80 10.70 4.52 4.86
C VAL A 80 9.88 4.67 3.57
N PHE A 81 9.74 3.60 2.77
CA PHE A 81 8.93 3.66 1.54
C PHE A 81 7.46 3.88 1.83
N VAL A 82 6.91 3.26 2.88
CA VAL A 82 5.53 3.49 3.31
C VAL A 82 5.33 4.94 3.76
N ALA A 83 6.24 5.48 4.56
CA ALA A 83 6.14 6.86 5.04
C ALA A 83 6.19 7.88 3.88
N LEU A 84 7.14 7.71 2.96
CA LEU A 84 7.25 8.55 1.76
C LEU A 84 5.99 8.44 0.88
N ALA A 85 5.50 7.23 0.66
CA ALA A 85 4.28 6.98 -0.10
C ALA A 85 3.07 7.67 0.54
N GLN A 86 2.92 7.60 1.87
CA GLN A 86 1.86 8.29 2.59
C GLN A 86 1.93 9.79 2.44
N LEU A 87 3.12 10.37 2.57
CA LEU A 87 3.30 11.82 2.40
C LEU A 87 2.93 12.27 0.99
N CYS A 88 3.38 11.54 -0.05
CA CYS A 88 3.01 11.81 -1.44
C CYS A 88 1.49 11.73 -1.64
N LEU A 89 0.85 10.66 -1.14
CA LEU A 89 -0.57 10.43 -1.28
C LEU A 89 -1.39 11.51 -0.58
N TYR A 90 -1.09 11.81 0.69
CA TYR A 90 -1.84 12.79 1.47
C TYR A 90 -1.64 14.20 0.94
N THR A 91 -0.46 14.50 0.39
CA THR A 91 -0.24 15.76 -0.30
C THR A 91 -1.08 15.84 -1.57
N SER A 92 -1.20 14.75 -2.34
CA SER A 92 -2.03 14.74 -3.55
C SER A 92 -3.51 15.01 -3.27
N TYR A 93 -4.05 14.52 -2.14
CA TYR A 93 -5.42 14.80 -1.73
C TYR A 93 -5.70 16.29 -1.47
N ALA A 94 -4.68 17.09 -1.16
CA ALA A 94 -4.86 18.54 -1.01
C ALA A 94 -5.06 19.26 -2.35
N TYR A 95 -4.43 18.77 -3.41
CA TYR A 95 -4.37 19.45 -4.70
C TYR A 95 -5.24 18.83 -5.78
N LEU A 96 -5.65 17.59 -5.63
CA LEU A 96 -6.36 16.81 -6.64
C LEU A 96 -7.73 16.34 -6.15
N PRO A 97 -8.71 16.14 -7.05
CA PRO A 97 -9.97 15.49 -6.73
C PRO A 97 -9.74 14.07 -6.22
N PHE A 98 -10.51 13.64 -5.21
CA PHE A 98 -10.39 12.29 -4.63
C PHE A 98 -10.47 11.17 -5.67
N ALA A 99 -11.46 11.25 -6.58
CA ALA A 99 -11.67 10.23 -7.60
C ALA A 99 -10.45 10.07 -8.52
N LEU A 100 -9.76 11.17 -8.84
CA LEU A 100 -8.56 11.15 -9.67
C LEU A 100 -7.38 10.48 -8.94
N VAL A 101 -7.18 10.85 -7.66
CA VAL A 101 -6.13 10.23 -6.83
C VAL A 101 -6.40 8.73 -6.66
N ALA A 102 -7.62 8.33 -6.32
CA ALA A 102 -8.02 6.93 -6.18
C ALA A 102 -7.77 6.15 -7.48
N THR A 103 -8.11 6.73 -8.64
CA THR A 103 -7.84 6.08 -9.93
C THR A 103 -6.34 5.87 -10.16
N MET A 104 -5.50 6.84 -9.79
CA MET A 104 -4.04 6.72 -9.89
C MET A 104 -3.46 5.68 -8.92
N GLU A 105 -4.06 5.49 -7.74
CA GLU A 105 -3.64 4.44 -6.80
C GLU A 105 -3.82 3.02 -7.37
N TYR A 106 -4.76 2.81 -8.30
CA TYR A 106 -4.92 1.51 -8.99
C TYR A 106 -3.72 1.14 -9.88
N THR A 107 -2.72 2.03 -10.08
CA THR A 107 -1.42 1.63 -10.64
C THR A 107 -0.66 0.68 -9.71
N GLY A 108 -0.95 0.71 -8.41
CA GLY A 108 -0.24 -0.09 -7.40
C GLY A 108 -0.16 -1.57 -7.73
N PRO A 109 -1.26 -2.29 -7.99
CA PRO A 109 -1.23 -3.70 -8.39
C PRO A 109 -0.39 -3.98 -9.64
N MET A 110 -0.38 -3.07 -10.61
CA MET A 110 0.44 -3.19 -11.81
C MET A 110 1.92 -3.04 -11.49
N MET A 111 2.28 -2.06 -10.65
CA MET A 111 3.66 -1.86 -10.19
C MET A 111 4.14 -3.02 -9.32
N VAL A 112 3.31 -3.58 -8.43
CA VAL A 112 3.63 -4.81 -7.68
C VAL A 112 3.99 -5.93 -8.65
N THR A 113 3.19 -6.11 -9.69
CA THR A 113 3.40 -7.14 -10.70
C THR A 113 4.72 -6.95 -11.45
N LEU A 114 5.06 -5.71 -11.83
CA LEU A 114 6.33 -5.40 -12.49
C LEU A 114 7.55 -5.58 -11.56
N LEU A 115 7.42 -5.16 -10.31
CA LEU A 115 8.50 -5.25 -9.32
C LEU A 115 8.73 -6.70 -8.83
N ALA A 116 7.73 -7.55 -8.89
CA ALA A 116 7.86 -8.97 -8.55
C ALA A 116 8.84 -9.72 -9.47
N ILE A 117 9.00 -9.27 -10.72
CA ILE A 117 9.96 -9.88 -11.67
C ILE A 117 11.40 -9.80 -11.16
N PRO A 118 11.98 -8.58 -10.97
CA PRO A 118 13.37 -8.45 -10.56
C PRO A 118 13.61 -8.79 -9.09
N ILE A 119 12.61 -8.66 -8.20
CA ILE A 119 12.79 -8.83 -6.76
C ILE A 119 12.53 -10.27 -6.34
N LEU A 120 11.47 -10.90 -6.87
CA LEU A 120 11.05 -12.27 -6.51
C LEU A 120 11.47 -13.31 -7.56
N GLY A 121 11.98 -12.88 -8.72
CA GLY A 121 12.36 -13.81 -9.81
C GLY A 121 11.16 -14.47 -10.48
N GLU A 122 9.97 -13.92 -10.36
CA GLU A 122 8.76 -14.50 -10.97
C GLU A 122 8.85 -14.50 -12.50
N LYS A 123 8.44 -15.63 -13.11
CA LYS A 123 8.32 -15.74 -14.57
C LYS A 123 7.02 -15.08 -15.03
N PHE A 124 7.13 -14.18 -15.99
CA PHE A 124 6.00 -13.42 -16.52
C PHE A 124 5.34 -14.14 -17.71
N GLY A 125 4.04 -14.39 -17.58
CA GLY A 125 3.21 -14.83 -18.70
C GLY A 125 2.81 -13.64 -19.57
N TRP A 126 2.73 -13.83 -20.88
CA TRP A 126 2.35 -12.80 -21.85
C TRP A 126 1.00 -12.11 -21.54
N TYR A 127 0.06 -12.85 -20.96
CA TYR A 127 -1.25 -12.32 -20.52
C TYR A 127 -1.12 -11.28 -19.39
N LYS A 128 -0.24 -11.52 -18.41
CA LYS A 128 0.00 -10.56 -17.34
C LYS A 128 0.65 -9.28 -17.88
N MET A 129 1.59 -9.41 -18.82
CA MET A 129 2.26 -8.27 -19.43
C MET A 129 1.28 -7.40 -20.22
N SER A 130 0.42 -7.99 -21.03
CA SER A 130 -0.57 -7.23 -21.80
C SER A 130 -1.55 -6.49 -20.88
N ALA A 131 -1.98 -7.10 -19.78
CA ALA A 131 -2.84 -6.44 -18.78
C ALA A 131 -2.15 -5.23 -18.12
N VAL A 132 -0.87 -5.35 -17.78
CA VAL A 132 -0.07 -4.25 -17.22
C VAL A 132 0.07 -3.11 -18.25
N ILE A 133 0.42 -3.42 -19.50
CA ILE A 133 0.57 -2.41 -20.56
C ILE A 133 -0.75 -1.68 -20.81
N SER A 134 -1.88 -2.41 -20.92
CA SER A 134 -3.20 -1.79 -21.14
C SER A 134 -3.61 -0.91 -19.97
N GLY A 135 -3.32 -1.32 -18.73
CA GLY A 135 -3.59 -0.51 -17.55
C GLY A 135 -2.76 0.77 -17.50
N PHE A 136 -1.46 0.70 -17.77
CA PHE A 136 -0.62 1.91 -17.86
C PHE A 136 -1.06 2.84 -19.00
N ALA A 137 -1.45 2.30 -20.14
CA ALA A 137 -2.02 3.10 -21.23
C ALA A 137 -3.27 3.86 -20.78
N GLY A 138 -4.18 3.22 -20.02
CA GLY A 138 -5.34 3.88 -19.43
C GLY A 138 -4.98 5.05 -18.53
N ILE A 139 -3.95 4.89 -17.70
CA ILE A 139 -3.47 5.94 -16.79
C ILE A 139 -2.87 7.11 -17.57
N VAL A 140 -2.07 6.84 -18.59
CA VAL A 140 -1.51 7.89 -19.47
C VAL A 140 -2.62 8.67 -20.16
N LEU A 141 -3.70 8.00 -20.59
CA LEU A 141 -4.88 8.66 -21.16
C LEU A 141 -5.60 9.58 -20.16
N ILE A 142 -5.69 9.16 -18.89
CA ILE A 142 -6.30 9.97 -17.83
C ILE A 142 -5.41 11.17 -17.48
N MET A 143 -4.10 10.98 -17.41
CA MET A 143 -3.14 12.04 -17.07
C MET A 143 -3.02 13.09 -18.17
N GLN A 144 -3.23 12.72 -19.43
CA GLN A 144 -3.07 13.59 -20.59
C GLN A 144 -1.78 14.43 -20.55
N PRO A 145 -0.59 13.80 -20.49
CA PRO A 145 0.68 14.53 -20.32
C PRO A 145 1.01 15.48 -21.48
N TRP A 146 0.31 15.34 -22.60
CA TRP A 146 0.43 16.23 -23.77
C TRP A 146 -0.49 17.45 -23.74
N SER A 147 -1.38 17.53 -22.73
CA SER A 147 -2.26 18.68 -22.55
C SER A 147 -1.50 19.89 -21.99
N SER A 148 -1.86 21.09 -22.43
CA SER A 148 -1.38 22.35 -21.84
C SER A 148 -1.75 22.50 -20.36
N ASP A 149 -2.80 21.80 -19.94
CA ASP A 149 -3.32 21.83 -18.55
C ASP A 149 -2.73 20.72 -17.66
N PHE A 150 -1.65 20.07 -18.11
CA PHE A 150 -1.01 19.01 -17.35
C PHE A 150 -0.54 19.48 -15.97
N ASN A 151 -1.06 18.85 -14.93
CA ASN A 151 -0.69 19.16 -13.56
C ASN A 151 0.36 18.16 -13.04
N TYR A 152 1.57 18.65 -12.73
CA TYR A 152 2.65 17.83 -12.17
C TYR A 152 2.28 17.15 -10.85
N MET A 153 1.27 17.65 -10.13
CA MET A 153 0.75 17.02 -8.90
C MET A 153 0.19 15.61 -9.16
N LEU A 154 -0.18 15.28 -10.41
CA LEU A 154 -0.61 13.93 -10.83
C LEU A 154 0.50 12.89 -10.68
N LEU A 155 1.76 13.29 -10.61
CA LEU A 155 2.87 12.37 -10.36
C LEU A 155 2.92 11.89 -8.91
N LEU A 156 2.39 12.66 -7.95
CA LEU A 156 2.44 12.32 -6.53
C LEU A 156 1.72 11.01 -6.19
N PRO A 157 0.46 10.76 -6.63
CA PRO A 157 -0.21 9.50 -6.36
C PRO A 157 0.47 8.30 -7.05
N ILE A 158 1.12 8.50 -8.21
CA ILE A 158 1.88 7.45 -8.89
C ILE A 158 3.14 7.09 -8.08
N LEU A 159 3.87 8.11 -7.58
CA LEU A 159 5.01 7.89 -6.67
C LEU A 159 4.58 7.21 -5.38
N ALA A 160 3.41 7.56 -4.85
CA ALA A 160 2.82 6.88 -3.70
C ALA A 160 2.53 5.40 -4.02
N ALA A 161 1.90 5.12 -5.16
CA ALA A 161 1.62 3.76 -5.61
C ALA A 161 2.92 2.93 -5.78
N LEU A 162 3.98 3.54 -6.31
CA LEU A 162 5.31 2.92 -6.42
C LEU A 162 5.89 2.58 -5.05
N GLY A 163 5.87 3.52 -4.11
CA GLY A 163 6.38 3.32 -2.75
C GLY A 163 5.63 2.22 -1.99
N TYR A 164 4.29 2.21 -2.08
CA TYR A 164 3.48 1.12 -1.50
C TYR A 164 3.74 -0.23 -2.17
N SER A 165 3.96 -0.23 -3.49
CA SER A 165 4.27 -1.45 -4.23
C SER A 165 5.62 -2.03 -3.84
N LEU A 166 6.65 -1.20 -3.68
CA LEU A 166 7.96 -1.59 -3.18
C LEU A 166 7.85 -2.17 -1.77
N ALA A 167 7.12 -1.49 -0.88
CA ALA A 167 6.88 -1.98 0.47
C ALA A 167 6.13 -3.32 0.49
N ARG A 168 5.20 -3.53 -0.44
CA ARG A 168 4.42 -4.77 -0.56
C ARG A 168 5.27 -5.92 -1.08
N VAL A 169 6.04 -5.70 -2.15
CA VAL A 169 6.94 -6.73 -2.71
C VAL A 169 8.05 -7.08 -1.69
N THR A 170 8.60 -6.08 -1.01
CA THR A 170 9.55 -6.31 0.09
C THR A 170 8.95 -7.16 1.21
N SER A 171 7.64 -6.99 1.51
CA SER A 171 6.97 -7.83 2.52
C SER A 171 6.90 -9.30 2.13
N LEU A 172 6.83 -9.61 0.84
CA LEU A 172 6.85 -10.98 0.33
C LEU A 172 8.24 -11.62 0.38
N SER A 173 9.29 -10.82 0.57
CA SER A 173 10.68 -11.29 0.72
C SER A 173 11.06 -11.61 2.16
N PHE A 174 10.16 -11.39 3.13
CA PHE A 174 10.38 -11.84 4.51
C PHE A 174 10.25 -13.37 4.61
N GLU A 175 10.98 -13.96 5.56
CA GLU A 175 10.90 -15.39 5.84
C GLU A 175 9.48 -15.79 6.28
N ASP A 176 9.05 -17.01 5.88
CA ASP A 176 7.69 -17.53 6.09
C ASP A 176 7.28 -17.64 7.58
N HIS A 177 8.24 -17.62 8.50
CA HIS A 177 7.95 -17.72 9.95
C HIS A 177 7.72 -16.37 10.63
N VAL A 178 7.83 -15.25 9.90
CA VAL A 178 7.55 -13.93 10.49
C VAL A 178 6.04 -13.63 10.36
N PRO A 179 5.31 -13.46 11.48
CA PRO A 179 3.88 -13.18 11.42
C PRO A 179 3.61 -11.86 10.70
N SER A 180 2.63 -11.86 9.77
CA SER A 180 2.25 -10.66 9.01
C SER A 180 1.93 -9.43 9.88
N PRO A 181 1.27 -9.55 11.06
CA PRO A 181 1.06 -8.41 11.95
C PRO A 181 2.36 -7.79 12.46
N LEU A 182 3.40 -8.60 12.67
CA LEU A 182 4.71 -8.13 13.11
C LEU A 182 5.42 -7.33 12.01
N ILE A 183 5.35 -7.79 10.75
CA ILE A 183 5.88 -7.09 9.58
C ILE A 183 5.20 -5.72 9.41
N ASN A 184 3.87 -5.67 9.62
CA ASN A 184 3.11 -4.43 9.54
C ASN A 184 3.45 -3.47 10.67
N LEU A 185 3.68 -3.97 11.90
CA LEU A 185 4.10 -3.15 13.03
C LEU A 185 5.43 -2.44 12.74
N TYR A 186 6.42 -3.16 12.22
CA TYR A 186 7.71 -2.57 11.80
C TYR A 186 7.61 -1.61 10.62
N GLY A 187 6.56 -1.70 9.81
CA GLY A 187 6.34 -0.77 8.71
C GLY A 187 5.57 0.50 9.11
N GLN A 188 5.07 0.58 10.35
CA GLN A 188 4.33 1.73 10.88
C GLN A 188 5.14 2.53 11.91
N THR A 189 6.23 1.94 12.43
CA THR A 189 7.19 2.61 13.34
C THR A 189 8.27 3.32 12.56
#